data_62f9340eb23a6859f7e8ca05c864da1b
#
_entry.id   62f9340eb23a6859f7e8ca05c864da1b
#
_cell.length_a   1.000
_cell.length_b   1.000
_cell.length_c   1.000
_cell.angle_alpha   90.00
_cell.angle_beta   90.00
_cell.angle_gamma   90.00
#
_symmetry.space_group_name_H-M   'P 1'
#
loop_
_entity.id
_entity.type
_entity.pdbx_description
1 polymer ?
#
loop_
_entity_poly.entity_id
_entity_poly.type
_entity_poly.pdbx_seq_one_letter_code
_entity_poly.pdbx_strand_id
1 'polypeptide(L)'
;LPDDEPLLFNDCDHLFLCKPFNEFCKAGDFANGPDGALLTFASDSPAYSYLQYGADGRVCHTVEKQVVSHDAICGAYYFKNKQLYASACAEYLHHCDYKEFFVSGIYNVLAARGADLRGFATDLHLPFGTPAEYAQAEQEANKAAFEMLM
;
A
#
# COMPACT_ATOMS: atom_id res chain seq x y z
N LEU A 1 0.52 -21.45 -2.26
CA LEU A 1 0.15 -20.59 -3.39
C LEU A 1 1.11 -20.83 -4.55
N PRO A 2 0.63 -20.95 -5.80
CA PRO A 2 1.45 -20.97 -7.00
C PRO A 2 2.37 -19.74 -7.09
N ASP A 3 3.49 -19.84 -7.81
CA ASP A 3 4.49 -18.78 -7.86
C ASP A 3 4.08 -17.59 -8.74
N ASP A 4 3.14 -17.81 -9.63
CA ASP A 4 2.58 -16.85 -10.60
C ASP A 4 1.30 -16.14 -10.09
N GLU A 5 0.77 -16.53 -8.92
CA GLU A 5 -0.42 -15.89 -8.36
C GLU A 5 -0.11 -14.52 -7.75
N PRO A 6 -0.99 -13.52 -7.98
CA PRO A 6 -0.89 -12.22 -7.33
C PRO A 6 -1.10 -12.32 -5.82
N LEU A 7 -0.44 -11.42 -5.08
CA LEU A 7 -0.57 -11.32 -3.64
C LEU A 7 -1.07 -9.94 -3.24
N LEU A 8 -1.97 -9.91 -2.26
CA LEU A 8 -2.35 -8.69 -1.56
C LEU A 8 -2.16 -8.93 -0.05
N PHE A 9 -1.28 -8.14 0.56
CA PHE A 9 -1.18 -8.03 2.01
C PHE A 9 -2.02 -6.85 2.46
N ASN A 10 -2.75 -7.03 3.54
CA ASN A 10 -3.57 -5.98 4.12
C ASN A 10 -3.38 -5.94 5.63
N ASP A 11 -3.03 -4.76 6.15
CA ASP A 11 -2.99 -4.53 7.58
C ASP A 11 -4.42 -4.62 8.16
N CYS A 12 -4.53 -5.08 9.40
CA CYS A 12 -5.83 -5.40 9.99
C CYS A 12 -6.52 -4.21 10.68
N ASP A 13 -5.88 -3.06 10.73
CA ASP A 13 -6.32 -1.85 11.43
C ASP A 13 -6.67 -0.68 10.50
N HIS A 14 -6.93 -0.97 9.24
CA HIS A 14 -7.40 -0.04 8.22
C HIS A 14 -8.62 -0.59 7.48
N LEU A 15 -9.63 0.24 7.31
CA LEU A 15 -10.74 0.00 6.39
C LEU A 15 -10.65 0.99 5.24
N PHE A 16 -10.83 0.54 4.01
CA PHE A 16 -10.78 1.40 2.84
C PHE A 16 -11.69 0.92 1.70
N LEU A 17 -12.05 1.85 0.83
CA LEU A 17 -12.60 1.59 -0.50
C LEU A 17 -11.64 2.20 -1.52
N CYS A 18 -11.22 1.42 -2.50
CA CYS A 18 -10.39 1.87 -3.61
C CYS A 18 -10.96 1.37 -4.93
N LYS A 19 -11.83 2.19 -5.55
CA LYS A 19 -12.48 1.84 -6.82
C LYS A 19 -11.47 1.58 -7.94
N PRO A 20 -10.42 2.42 -8.14
CA PRO A 20 -9.45 2.17 -9.20
C PRO A 20 -8.73 0.82 -9.04
N PHE A 21 -8.36 0.43 -7.82
CA PHE A 21 -7.74 -0.87 -7.56
C PHE A 21 -8.74 -2.02 -7.74
N ASN A 22 -9.99 -1.84 -7.31
CA ASN A 22 -11.03 -2.84 -7.50
C ASN A 22 -11.31 -3.09 -8.99
N GLU A 23 -11.30 -2.03 -9.81
CA GLU A 23 -11.45 -2.15 -11.28
C GLU A 23 -10.27 -2.87 -11.92
N PHE A 24 -9.04 -2.56 -11.48
CA PHE A 24 -7.84 -3.29 -11.90
C PHE A 24 -7.95 -4.79 -11.57
N CYS A 25 -8.36 -5.14 -10.34
CA CYS A 25 -8.56 -6.53 -9.94
C CYS A 25 -9.66 -7.24 -10.75
N LYS A 26 -10.78 -6.56 -11.02
CA LYS A 26 -11.89 -7.11 -11.82
C LYS A 26 -11.52 -7.34 -13.28
N ALA A 27 -10.64 -6.51 -13.84
CA ALA A 27 -10.14 -6.68 -15.21
C ALA A 27 -9.31 -7.97 -15.35
N GLY A 28 -8.66 -8.44 -14.27
CA GLY A 28 -7.94 -9.71 -14.22
C GLY A 28 -6.67 -9.78 -15.08
N ASP A 29 -6.28 -8.66 -15.70
CA ASP A 29 -5.08 -8.60 -16.56
C ASP A 29 -3.81 -8.31 -15.72
N PHE A 30 -3.54 -9.18 -14.76
CA PHE A 30 -2.38 -9.05 -13.89
C PHE A 30 -1.05 -9.19 -14.65
N ALA A 31 -1.04 -9.94 -15.76
CA ALA A 31 0.17 -10.14 -16.56
C ALA A 31 0.69 -8.82 -17.15
N ASN A 32 -0.21 -7.93 -17.59
CA ASN A 32 0.14 -6.61 -18.16
C ASN A 32 0.01 -5.47 -17.13
N GLY A 33 -0.38 -5.79 -15.89
CA GLY A 33 -0.50 -4.83 -14.80
C GLY A 33 0.85 -4.46 -14.17
N PRO A 34 0.82 -3.57 -13.16
CA PRO A 34 2.01 -3.16 -12.42
C PRO A 34 2.66 -4.35 -11.70
N ASP A 35 3.98 -4.29 -11.51
CA ASP A 35 4.73 -5.30 -10.75
C ASP A 35 4.40 -5.21 -9.25
N GLY A 36 4.10 -4.00 -8.77
CA GLY A 36 3.63 -3.77 -7.42
C GLY A 36 2.73 -2.55 -7.34
N ALA A 37 1.81 -2.57 -6.37
CA ALA A 37 0.96 -1.43 -6.10
C ALA A 37 0.75 -1.23 -4.60
N LEU A 38 0.62 0.03 -4.22
CA LEU A 38 0.34 0.44 -2.84
C LEU A 38 -0.92 1.31 -2.85
N LEU A 39 -1.86 1.00 -1.96
CA LEU A 39 -3.04 1.83 -1.79
C LEU A 39 -2.71 2.98 -0.86
N THR A 40 -3.21 4.18 -1.20
CA THR A 40 -2.84 5.41 -0.49
C THR A 40 -4.05 6.23 -0.09
N PHE A 41 -3.85 7.11 0.88
CA PHE A 41 -4.80 8.12 1.29
C PHE A 41 -4.06 9.44 1.56
N ALA A 42 -4.77 10.56 1.50
CA ALA A 42 -4.18 11.86 1.74
C ALA A 42 -3.88 12.07 3.23
N SER A 43 -2.62 12.34 3.58
CA SER A 43 -2.19 12.64 4.95
C SER A 43 -0.93 13.51 4.97
N ASP A 44 -0.75 14.24 6.08
CA ASP A 44 0.46 15.01 6.42
C ASP A 44 1.05 14.53 7.76
N SER A 45 0.57 13.40 8.30
CA SER A 45 1.02 12.87 9.59
C SER A 45 2.30 12.06 9.47
N PRO A 46 3.37 12.35 10.22
CA PRO A 46 4.60 11.56 10.21
C PRO A 46 4.44 10.17 10.86
N ALA A 47 3.23 9.77 11.21
CA ALA A 47 2.95 8.43 11.74
C ALA A 47 2.94 7.34 10.66
N TYR A 48 2.77 7.72 9.38
CA TYR A 48 2.60 6.81 8.26
C TYR A 48 3.85 6.71 7.38
N SER A 49 3.87 5.68 6.54
CA SER A 49 4.80 5.57 5.40
C SER A 49 4.23 6.30 4.19
N TYR A 50 5.10 6.81 3.33
CA TYR A 50 4.71 7.62 2.18
C TYR A 50 5.32 7.12 0.88
N LEU A 51 4.61 7.34 -0.25
CA LEU A 51 5.16 7.16 -1.57
C LEU A 51 6.02 8.36 -1.95
N GLN A 52 7.17 8.09 -2.55
CA GLN A 52 7.99 9.08 -3.22
C GLN A 52 7.96 8.83 -4.73
N TYR A 53 7.79 9.89 -5.50
CA TYR A 53 7.69 9.84 -6.95
C TYR A 53 8.97 10.35 -7.61
N GLY A 54 9.36 9.72 -8.69
CA GLY A 54 10.41 10.19 -9.58
C GLY A 54 9.93 11.35 -10.47
N ALA A 55 10.86 11.91 -11.24
CA ALA A 55 10.55 12.98 -12.18
C ALA A 55 9.58 12.55 -13.31
N ASP A 56 9.46 11.26 -13.56
CA ASP A 56 8.54 10.64 -14.52
C ASP A 56 7.14 10.36 -13.92
N GLY A 57 6.92 10.72 -12.66
CA GLY A 57 5.66 10.49 -11.94
C GLY A 57 5.45 9.05 -11.44
N ARG A 58 6.42 8.16 -11.60
CA ARG A 58 6.36 6.79 -11.07
C ARG A 58 6.79 6.73 -9.62
N VAL A 59 6.26 5.77 -8.88
CA VAL A 59 6.74 5.47 -7.53
C VAL A 59 8.18 4.98 -7.63
N CYS A 60 9.11 5.71 -7.03
CA CYS A 60 10.52 5.40 -7.02
C CYS A 60 11.05 4.97 -5.65
N HIS A 61 10.31 5.25 -4.59
CA HIS A 61 10.69 4.89 -3.23
C HIS A 61 9.48 4.89 -2.30
N THR A 62 9.59 4.18 -1.16
CA THR A 62 8.71 4.33 -0.01
C THR A 62 9.53 4.85 1.16
N VAL A 63 9.00 5.81 1.92
CA VAL A 63 9.72 6.44 3.03
C VAL A 63 8.91 6.26 4.31
N GLU A 64 9.54 5.66 5.33
CA GLU A 64 8.91 5.38 6.59
C GLU A 64 8.93 6.59 7.51
N LYS A 65 7.77 6.94 8.09
CA LYS A 65 7.61 7.99 9.13
C LYS A 65 8.18 9.36 8.77
N GLN A 66 8.18 9.68 7.49
CA GLN A 66 8.61 10.98 6.99
C GLN A 66 7.68 11.42 5.85
N VAL A 67 7.10 12.61 5.96
CA VAL A 67 6.21 13.19 4.94
C VAL A 67 7.04 13.67 3.76
N VAL A 68 7.00 12.93 2.66
CA VAL A 68 7.70 13.26 1.39
C VAL A 68 6.73 13.52 0.24
N SER A 69 5.45 13.25 0.46
CA SER A 69 4.32 13.49 -0.45
C SER A 69 3.04 13.62 0.36
N HIS A 70 1.88 13.70 -0.30
CA HIS A 70 0.57 13.58 0.36
C HIS A 70 0.00 12.17 0.33
N ASP A 71 0.69 11.22 -0.30
CA ASP A 71 0.23 9.85 -0.50
C ASP A 71 0.77 8.93 0.59
N ALA A 72 0.07 8.92 1.73
CA ALA A 72 0.34 7.99 2.82
C ALA A 72 -0.16 6.58 2.45
N ILE A 73 0.60 5.54 2.80
CA ILE A 73 0.25 4.15 2.54
C ILE A 73 -0.80 3.69 3.55
N CYS A 74 -1.91 3.13 3.08
CA CYS A 74 -3.03 2.70 3.94
C CYS A 74 -2.93 1.24 4.41
N GLY A 75 -1.74 0.64 4.35
CA GLY A 75 -1.54 -0.75 4.80
C GLY A 75 -2.01 -1.81 3.82
N ALA A 76 -2.20 -1.48 2.55
CA ALA A 76 -2.54 -2.43 1.50
C ALA A 76 -1.45 -2.48 0.42
N TYR A 77 -0.90 -3.68 0.21
CA TYR A 77 0.33 -3.95 -0.54
C TYR A 77 0.11 -5.05 -1.57
N TYR A 78 0.05 -4.70 -2.85
CA TYR A 78 -0.11 -5.65 -3.95
C TYR A 78 1.23 -5.98 -4.60
N PHE A 79 1.45 -7.25 -4.87
CA PHE A 79 2.57 -7.78 -5.66
C PHE A 79 2.01 -8.62 -6.82
N LYS A 80 2.54 -8.40 -8.01
CA LYS A 80 2.09 -9.07 -9.24
C LYS A 80 2.07 -10.59 -9.13
N ASN A 81 3.03 -11.15 -8.43
CA ASN A 81 3.08 -12.58 -8.15
C ASN A 81 3.93 -12.90 -6.92
N LYS A 82 3.75 -14.10 -6.39
CA LYS A 82 4.47 -14.61 -5.22
C LYS A 82 5.99 -14.68 -5.44
N GLN A 83 6.46 -15.04 -6.64
CA GLN A 83 7.90 -15.15 -6.92
C GLN A 83 8.59 -13.79 -6.81
N LEU A 84 7.98 -12.75 -7.36
CA LEU A 84 8.48 -11.37 -7.27
C LEU A 84 8.58 -10.92 -5.82
N TYR A 85 7.50 -11.10 -5.04
CA TYR A 85 7.47 -10.82 -3.62
C TYR A 85 8.58 -11.55 -2.87
N ALA A 86 8.66 -12.88 -3.02
CA ALA A 86 9.59 -13.70 -2.25
C ALA A 86 11.05 -13.33 -2.53
N SER A 87 11.40 -13.06 -3.79
CA SER A 87 12.76 -12.65 -4.17
C SER A 87 13.13 -11.27 -3.61
N ALA A 88 12.21 -10.30 -3.67
CA ALA A 88 12.45 -8.97 -3.15
C ALA A 88 12.46 -8.94 -1.61
N CYS A 89 11.59 -9.71 -0.97
CA CYS A 89 11.57 -9.87 0.48
C CYS A 89 12.88 -10.47 1.01
N ALA A 90 13.38 -11.53 0.38
CA ALA A 90 14.65 -12.14 0.77
C ALA A 90 15.81 -11.14 0.71
N GLU A 91 15.91 -10.33 -0.35
CA GLU A 91 16.92 -9.27 -0.47
C GLU A 91 16.72 -8.19 0.60
N TYR A 92 15.48 -7.71 0.79
CA TYR A 92 15.15 -6.70 1.80
C TYR A 92 15.56 -7.12 3.21
N LEU A 93 15.29 -8.36 3.61
CA LEU A 93 15.63 -8.88 4.93
C LEU A 93 17.15 -8.91 5.19
N HIS A 94 17.98 -8.99 4.16
CA HIS A 94 19.45 -8.95 4.27
C HIS A 94 20.01 -7.54 4.32
N HIS A 95 19.29 -6.53 3.81
CA HIS A 95 19.78 -5.15 3.62
C HIS A 95 18.88 -4.09 4.25
N CYS A 96 17.98 -4.48 5.17
CA CYS A 96 17.08 -3.53 5.83
C CYS A 96 17.84 -2.60 6.78
N ASP A 97 17.77 -1.30 6.54
CA ASP A 97 18.38 -0.26 7.37
C ASP A 97 17.49 0.15 8.57
N TYR A 98 16.24 -0.30 8.61
CA TYR A 98 15.30 -0.03 9.69
C TYR A 98 15.47 -1.03 10.83
N LYS A 99 15.12 -0.60 12.05
CA LYS A 99 15.10 -1.48 13.23
C LYS A 99 14.02 -2.57 13.16
N GLU A 100 13.01 -2.35 12.33
CA GLU A 100 11.85 -3.23 12.11
C GLU A 100 11.69 -3.47 10.62
N PHE A 101 11.13 -4.62 10.25
CA PHE A 101 10.84 -4.93 8.87
C PHE A 101 9.44 -4.40 8.49
N PHE A 102 9.39 -3.46 7.55
CA PHE A 102 8.14 -2.92 7.00
C PHE A 102 7.86 -3.50 5.62
N VAL A 103 6.63 -3.89 5.35
CA VAL A 103 6.24 -4.39 4.01
C VAL A 103 6.51 -3.34 2.93
N SER A 104 6.31 -2.05 3.25
CA SER A 104 6.64 -0.92 2.37
C SER A 104 8.10 -0.95 1.88
N GLY A 105 9.05 -1.37 2.73
CA GLY A 105 10.48 -1.42 2.39
C GLY A 105 10.82 -2.42 1.27
N ILE A 106 10.00 -3.45 1.06
CA ILE A 106 10.19 -4.41 -0.04
C ILE A 106 10.04 -3.70 -1.40
N TYR A 107 9.20 -2.66 -1.47
CA TYR A 107 9.01 -1.87 -2.69
C TYR A 107 10.25 -1.07 -3.09
N ASN A 108 11.12 -0.72 -2.13
CA ASN A 108 12.39 -0.07 -2.43
C ASN A 108 13.35 -0.99 -3.19
N VAL A 109 13.33 -2.28 -2.86
CA VAL A 109 14.08 -3.30 -3.63
C VAL A 109 13.50 -3.43 -5.04
N LEU A 110 12.17 -3.48 -5.17
CA LEU A 110 11.52 -3.54 -6.49
C LEU A 110 11.80 -2.29 -7.32
N ALA A 111 11.74 -1.10 -6.72
CA ALA A 111 12.07 0.16 -7.39
C ALA A 111 13.52 0.18 -7.88
N ALA A 112 14.48 -0.28 -7.07
CA ALA A 112 15.88 -0.40 -7.46
C ALA A 112 16.10 -1.38 -8.64
N ARG A 113 15.23 -2.38 -8.80
CA ARG A 113 15.22 -3.32 -9.93
C ARG A 113 14.52 -2.75 -11.18
N GLY A 114 13.96 -1.54 -11.11
CA GLY A 114 13.23 -0.91 -12.21
C GLY A 114 11.80 -1.43 -12.43
N ALA A 115 11.19 -2.01 -11.40
CA ALA A 115 9.83 -2.53 -11.46
C ALA A 115 8.80 -1.40 -11.68
N ASP A 116 7.69 -1.71 -12.37
CA ASP A 116 6.54 -0.80 -12.52
C ASP A 116 5.74 -0.78 -11.23
N LEU A 117 5.90 0.29 -10.44
CA LEU A 117 5.24 0.49 -9.17
C LEU A 117 4.20 1.61 -9.28
N ARG A 118 2.99 1.38 -8.74
CA ARG A 118 1.89 2.35 -8.80
C ARG A 118 1.26 2.60 -7.44
N GLY A 119 0.84 3.86 -7.20
CA GLY A 119 -0.05 4.24 -6.12
C GLY A 119 -1.50 4.23 -6.60
N PHE A 120 -2.41 3.69 -5.79
CA PHE A 120 -3.85 3.79 -6.00
C PHE A 120 -4.49 4.56 -4.84
N ALA A 121 -4.99 5.76 -5.11
CA ALA A 121 -5.66 6.56 -4.10
C ALA A 121 -7.01 5.93 -3.71
N THR A 122 -7.23 5.79 -2.42
CA THR A 122 -8.50 5.31 -1.87
C THR A 122 -9.59 6.36 -1.99
N ASP A 123 -10.82 5.93 -2.27
CA ASP A 123 -12.02 6.78 -2.22
C ASP A 123 -12.47 7.03 -0.78
N LEU A 124 -12.21 6.08 0.11
CA LEU A 124 -12.49 6.12 1.53
C LEU A 124 -11.36 5.42 2.28
N HIS A 125 -10.93 6.00 3.40
CA HIS A 125 -9.98 5.38 4.33
C HIS A 125 -10.36 5.72 5.76
N LEU A 126 -10.43 4.72 6.62
CA LEU A 126 -10.70 4.83 8.05
C LEU A 126 -9.65 4.01 8.81
N PRO A 127 -8.68 4.64 9.49
CA PRO A 127 -7.76 3.97 10.39
C PRO A 127 -8.42 3.71 11.74
N PHE A 128 -8.04 2.63 12.41
CA PHE A 128 -8.49 2.28 13.76
C PHE A 128 -7.42 1.52 14.58
N GLY A 129 -6.15 1.76 14.27
CA GLY A 129 -4.99 1.17 14.94
C GLY A 129 -4.65 1.79 16.30
N THR A 130 -5.23 2.97 16.62
CA THR A 130 -5.06 3.62 17.91
C THR A 130 -6.40 3.83 18.61
N PRO A 131 -6.45 3.95 19.96
CA PRO A 131 -7.70 4.25 20.68
C PRO A 131 -8.40 5.52 20.18
N ALA A 132 -7.65 6.54 19.77
CA ALA A 132 -8.21 7.78 19.24
C ALA A 132 -8.84 7.58 17.86
N GLU A 133 -8.19 6.84 16.96
CA GLU A 133 -8.72 6.49 15.63
C GLU A 133 -9.94 5.59 15.74
N TYR A 134 -9.92 4.60 16.65
CA TYR A 134 -11.06 3.74 16.93
C TYR A 134 -12.28 4.56 17.38
N ALA A 135 -12.10 5.48 18.34
CA ALA A 135 -13.16 6.35 18.79
C ALA A 135 -13.71 7.27 17.69
N GLN A 136 -12.87 7.70 16.73
CA GLN A 136 -13.31 8.45 15.56
C GLN A 136 -14.09 7.57 14.58
N ALA A 137 -13.65 6.33 14.37
CA ALA A 137 -14.33 5.38 13.49
C ALA A 137 -15.75 5.03 13.99
N GLU A 138 -16.00 5.06 15.30
CA GLU A 138 -17.32 4.81 15.89
C GLU A 138 -18.31 5.97 15.73
N GLN A 139 -17.90 7.15 15.25
CA GLN A 139 -18.79 8.28 15.08
C GLN A 139 -19.83 8.04 13.97
N GLU A 140 -21.03 8.62 14.13
CA GLU A 140 -22.15 8.46 13.18
C GLU A 140 -21.79 8.80 11.72
N ALA A 141 -20.94 9.82 11.50
CA ALA A 141 -20.48 10.21 10.17
C ALA A 141 -19.68 9.08 9.48
N ASN A 142 -18.98 8.23 10.25
CA ASN A 142 -18.20 7.13 9.74
C ASN A 142 -19.02 5.84 9.60
N LYS A 143 -20.09 5.67 10.37
CA LYS A 143 -21.02 4.54 10.20
C LYS A 143 -21.69 4.56 8.83
N ALA A 144 -22.08 5.73 8.33
CA ALA A 144 -22.61 5.86 6.97
C ALA A 144 -21.58 5.45 5.89
N ALA A 145 -20.29 5.70 6.14
CA ALA A 145 -19.22 5.23 5.24
C ALA A 145 -19.08 3.71 5.25
N PHE A 146 -19.25 3.04 6.40
CA PHE A 146 -19.26 1.57 6.48
C PHE A 146 -20.46 0.96 5.72
N GLU A 147 -21.64 1.59 5.79
CA GLU A 147 -22.81 1.12 5.05
C GLU A 147 -22.63 1.18 3.53
N MET A 148 -21.78 2.08 3.03
CA MET A 148 -21.44 2.17 1.60
C MET A 148 -20.52 1.04 1.13
N LEU A 149 -19.90 0.30 2.06
CA LEU A 149 -18.96 -0.78 1.75
C LEU A 149 -19.61 -2.17 1.76
N MET A 150 -20.83 -2.27 2.32
CA MET A 150 -21.63 -3.50 2.35
C MET A 150 -22.58 -3.60 1.16
#